data_69602d2ffbccf0f88f5686fbf06e8307
#
_entry.id   69602d2ffbccf0f88f5686fbf06e8307
#
_cell.length_a   1.000
_cell.length_b   1.000
_cell.length_c   1.000
_cell.angle_alpha   90.00
_cell.angle_beta   90.00
_cell.angle_gamma   90.00
#
_symmetry.space_group_name_H-M   'P 1'
#
loop_
_entity.id
_entity.type
_entity.pdbx_description
1 polymer ?
#
loop_
_entity_poly.entity_id
_entity_poly.type
_entity_poly.pdbx_seq_one_letter_code
_entity_poly.pdbx_strand_id
1 'polypeptide(L)'
;MDLYEKIVRGEEKLSLVGLGYVGMPIAVAFAKKIQVVGFDLNEHKIEFYKNGIDPTNEVGNEVIKNTTVEFTADPSKLREAKFHIVAVPTPVNDDHTPDLTPVEGASRILGQNLTKGSVVVFESTVYPGVTEDICVPILEKESGLKCGVDFKIGYSPERINPGDKVHRLETITKIVSGMDEETLDTVAKIYELVVEAGVYRAESIKVAEAAKVIENSQRDINIAFMNELSMIFNKMGIDTKSVLEAAGTKWNFLKFAPGLVGGHCIGVDPYYLTYKAESLGYHSQIILSGRRINDDMGKYVAESLVKNLIKAEIPVRGAKVAILGFTFKENCPDTRNTKVIDIYKELGEYGITPIVVDPAADADEAKRLYGITFETMDTVKNMDAVVIAVAHKQFLSYTREQISEFFNPSYDKKVLMDIKGILDRKEYLSDDYIYWRL
;
A
#
# COMPACT_ATOMS: atom_id res chain seq x y z
N MET A 1 8.58 18.06 35.68
CA MET A 1 8.28 18.41 34.25
C MET A 1 8.26 17.12 33.50
N ASP A 2 7.14 16.78 32.86
CA ASP A 2 7.03 15.56 32.09
C ASP A 2 7.77 15.66 30.74
N LEU A 3 7.94 14.55 30.03
CA LEU A 3 8.69 14.51 28.77
C LEU A 3 8.02 15.40 27.69
N TYR A 4 6.70 15.42 27.63
CA TYR A 4 5.93 16.25 26.71
C TYR A 4 6.28 17.74 26.88
N GLU A 5 6.27 18.24 28.12
CA GLU A 5 6.61 19.65 28.40
C GLU A 5 8.03 20.00 27.98
N LYS A 6 8.99 19.10 28.21
CA LYS A 6 10.40 19.31 27.79
C LYS A 6 10.54 19.38 26.28
N ILE A 7 9.83 18.51 25.55
CA ILE A 7 9.84 18.50 24.09
C ILE A 7 9.22 19.79 23.53
N VAL A 8 8.08 20.22 24.06
CA VAL A 8 7.41 21.44 23.61
C VAL A 8 8.24 22.71 23.88
N ARG A 9 9.04 22.71 24.97
CA ARG A 9 9.97 23.81 25.26
C ARG A 9 11.29 23.75 24.51
N GLY A 10 11.53 22.68 23.73
CA GLY A 10 12.80 22.48 23.01
C GLY A 10 13.97 22.06 23.89
N GLU A 11 13.71 21.58 25.12
CA GLU A 11 14.72 21.05 26.03
C GLU A 11 15.09 19.61 25.65
N GLU A 12 14.17 18.89 25.01
CA GLU A 12 14.37 17.55 24.48
C GLU A 12 13.86 17.48 23.03
N LYS A 13 14.44 16.58 22.22
CA LYS A 13 14.07 16.39 20.80
C LYS A 13 13.20 15.15 20.60
N LEU A 14 12.47 15.15 19.49
CA LEU A 14 11.87 13.96 18.90
C LEU A 14 12.77 13.43 17.79
N SER A 15 12.94 12.11 17.68
CA SER A 15 13.56 11.49 16.50
C SER A 15 12.58 10.67 15.70
N LEU A 16 12.75 10.67 14.39
CA LEU A 16 12.05 9.77 13.47
C LEU A 16 13.06 8.84 12.81
N VAL A 17 12.87 7.54 12.99
CA VAL A 17 13.71 6.47 12.45
C VAL A 17 13.01 5.85 11.23
N GLY A 18 13.59 6.06 10.05
CA GLY A 18 13.01 5.70 8.76
C GLY A 18 12.27 6.87 8.11
N LEU A 19 12.87 7.45 7.08
CA LEU A 19 12.36 8.61 6.33
C LEU A 19 11.80 8.18 4.96
N GLY A 20 10.92 7.18 4.97
CA GLY A 20 10.18 6.73 3.79
C GLY A 20 8.84 7.45 3.61
N TYR A 21 7.93 6.81 2.89
CA TYR A 21 6.58 7.30 2.59
C TYR A 21 5.74 7.64 3.84
N VAL A 22 6.00 6.97 4.95
CA VAL A 22 5.34 7.20 6.24
C VAL A 22 6.12 8.21 7.08
N GLY A 23 7.41 7.95 7.29
CA GLY A 23 8.19 8.72 8.24
C GLY A 23 8.46 10.16 7.82
N MET A 24 8.63 10.44 6.52
CA MET A 24 8.91 11.80 6.08
C MET A 24 7.73 12.76 6.32
N PRO A 25 6.49 12.45 5.94
CA PRO A 25 5.34 13.30 6.29
C PRO A 25 5.20 13.56 7.79
N ILE A 26 5.44 12.54 8.62
CA ILE A 26 5.36 12.66 10.07
C ILE A 26 6.48 13.57 10.59
N ALA A 27 7.73 13.38 10.13
CA ALA A 27 8.87 14.21 10.54
C ALA A 27 8.63 15.69 10.24
N VAL A 28 8.16 15.99 9.03
CA VAL A 28 7.86 17.37 8.60
C VAL A 28 6.70 17.96 9.40
N ALA A 29 5.65 17.17 9.68
CA ALA A 29 4.53 17.65 10.48
C ALA A 29 4.98 18.05 11.90
N PHE A 30 5.75 17.20 12.57
CA PHE A 30 6.30 17.52 13.89
C PHE A 30 7.30 18.68 13.87
N ALA A 31 8.13 18.79 12.83
CA ALA A 31 9.13 19.86 12.72
C ALA A 31 8.52 21.26 12.62
N LYS A 32 7.24 21.37 12.28
CA LYS A 32 6.50 22.66 12.36
C LYS A 32 6.24 23.12 13.80
N LYS A 33 6.38 22.23 14.78
CA LYS A 33 5.99 22.47 16.19
C LYS A 33 7.15 22.28 17.18
N ILE A 34 8.02 21.31 16.93
CA ILE A 34 9.07 20.88 17.86
C ILE A 34 10.37 20.55 17.10
N GLN A 35 11.46 20.34 17.83
CA GLN A 35 12.73 19.92 17.23
C GLN A 35 12.71 18.44 16.86
N VAL A 36 13.08 18.13 15.60
CA VAL A 36 13.03 16.77 15.05
C VAL A 36 14.37 16.38 14.44
N VAL A 37 14.88 15.21 14.85
CA VAL A 37 16.01 14.51 14.20
C VAL A 37 15.42 13.45 13.28
N GLY A 38 15.64 13.58 11.97
CA GLY A 38 15.21 12.60 10.96
C GLY A 38 16.38 11.69 10.59
N PHE A 39 16.29 10.42 10.95
CA PHE A 39 17.31 9.42 10.69
C PHE A 39 16.87 8.40 9.64
N ASP A 40 17.75 8.13 8.67
CA ASP A 40 17.58 7.02 7.71
C ASP A 40 18.96 6.43 7.39
N LEU A 41 19.04 5.09 7.25
CA LEU A 41 20.28 4.39 6.90
C LEU A 41 20.77 4.70 5.49
N ASN A 42 19.91 5.14 4.60
CA ASN A 42 20.24 5.42 3.22
C ASN A 42 20.87 6.82 3.11
N GLU A 43 22.20 6.86 3.07
CA GLU A 43 22.98 8.10 2.95
C GLU A 43 22.59 8.93 1.71
N HIS A 44 22.35 8.29 0.57
CA HIS A 44 21.90 9.00 -0.65
C HIS A 44 20.55 9.68 -0.45
N LYS A 45 19.61 9.01 0.22
CA LYS A 45 18.33 9.61 0.55
C LYS A 45 18.49 10.82 1.47
N ILE A 46 19.34 10.72 2.48
CA ILE A 46 19.66 11.82 3.39
C ILE A 46 20.31 12.98 2.63
N GLU A 47 21.17 12.69 1.66
CA GLU A 47 21.78 13.72 0.81
C GLU A 47 20.73 14.45 -0.04
N PHE A 48 19.78 13.73 -0.65
CA PHE A 48 18.66 14.37 -1.36
C PHE A 48 17.88 15.32 -0.45
N TYR A 49 17.50 14.87 0.74
CA TYR A 49 16.77 15.71 1.69
C TYR A 49 17.56 16.95 2.11
N LYS A 50 18.85 16.82 2.40
CA LYS A 50 19.73 17.97 2.72
C LYS A 50 19.83 18.98 1.57
N ASN A 51 19.69 18.50 0.34
CA ASN A 51 19.67 19.35 -0.87
C ASN A 51 18.28 19.87 -1.24
N GLY A 52 17.27 19.65 -0.39
CA GLY A 52 15.91 20.13 -0.61
C GLY A 52 15.12 19.32 -1.66
N ILE A 53 15.52 18.07 -1.91
CA ILE A 53 14.86 17.18 -2.87
C ILE A 53 14.12 16.11 -2.11
N ASP A 54 12.88 15.86 -2.47
CA ASP A 54 12.05 14.78 -1.95
C ASP A 54 12.06 13.59 -2.91
N PRO A 55 12.86 12.55 -2.65
CA PRO A 55 12.91 11.38 -3.51
C PRO A 55 11.66 10.50 -3.41
N THR A 56 10.82 10.70 -2.37
CA THR A 56 9.57 9.95 -2.18
C THR A 56 8.37 10.63 -2.86
N ASN A 57 8.50 11.92 -3.17
CA ASN A 57 7.45 12.77 -3.74
C ASN A 57 6.16 12.84 -2.88
N GLU A 58 6.27 12.58 -1.57
CA GLU A 58 5.14 12.59 -0.63
C GLU A 58 4.82 13.99 -0.11
N VAL A 59 5.85 14.77 0.23
CA VAL A 59 5.69 16.12 0.78
C VAL A 59 6.09 17.21 -0.21
N GLY A 60 6.92 16.87 -1.17
CA GLY A 60 7.41 17.76 -2.23
C GLY A 60 8.63 18.58 -1.84
N ASN A 61 9.41 18.97 -2.87
CA ASN A 61 10.70 19.65 -2.69
C ASN A 61 10.59 20.97 -1.90
N GLU A 62 9.55 21.75 -2.11
CA GLU A 62 9.38 23.01 -1.40
C GLU A 62 9.21 22.84 0.10
N VAL A 63 8.53 21.77 0.52
CA VAL A 63 8.38 21.44 1.94
C VAL A 63 9.71 20.99 2.52
N ILE A 64 10.47 20.14 1.80
CA ILE A 64 11.80 19.68 2.24
C ILE A 64 12.78 20.84 2.37
N LYS A 65 12.79 21.80 1.45
CA LYS A 65 13.65 23.01 1.51
C LYS A 65 13.38 23.89 2.75
N ASN A 66 12.13 23.91 3.19
CA ASN A 66 11.69 24.83 4.25
C ASN A 66 11.50 24.13 5.63
N THR A 67 11.71 22.82 5.71
CA THR A 67 11.59 22.10 6.98
C THR A 67 12.80 22.34 7.89
N THR A 68 12.55 22.25 9.20
CA THR A 68 13.59 22.33 10.25
C THR A 68 14.06 20.95 10.73
N VAL A 69 13.69 19.86 10.02
CA VAL A 69 14.16 18.50 10.34
C VAL A 69 15.69 18.43 10.18
N GLU A 70 16.37 17.97 11.23
CA GLU A 70 17.80 17.66 11.19
C GLU A 70 18.01 16.29 10.53
N PHE A 71 18.27 16.26 9.21
CA PHE A 71 18.47 15.02 8.46
C PHE A 71 19.84 14.40 8.70
N THR A 72 19.89 13.13 9.07
CA THR A 72 21.15 12.44 9.35
C THR A 72 21.10 10.94 9.01
N ALA A 73 22.27 10.40 8.59
CA ALA A 73 22.52 8.97 8.53
C ALA A 73 23.42 8.50 9.69
N ASP A 74 23.84 9.43 10.57
CA ASP A 74 24.64 9.11 11.75
C ASP A 74 23.73 8.66 12.90
N PRO A 75 23.74 7.37 13.31
CA PRO A 75 22.90 6.87 14.37
C PRO A 75 23.19 7.47 15.74
N SER A 76 24.41 8.03 15.95
CA SER A 76 24.76 8.67 17.23
C SER A 76 23.88 9.88 17.54
N LYS A 77 23.32 10.52 16.52
CA LYS A 77 22.38 11.64 16.65
C LYS A 77 21.06 11.27 17.32
N LEU A 78 20.70 9.99 17.32
CA LEU A 78 19.51 9.51 18.04
C LEU A 78 19.62 9.73 19.56
N ARG A 79 20.85 9.83 20.11
CA ARG A 79 21.09 10.12 21.53
C ARG A 79 20.61 11.50 21.96
N GLU A 80 20.45 12.42 21.02
CA GLU A 80 19.97 13.79 21.27
C GLU A 80 18.46 13.87 21.49
N ALA A 81 17.73 12.78 21.22
CA ALA A 81 16.27 12.72 21.37
C ALA A 81 15.86 11.82 22.54
N LYS A 82 14.65 12.08 23.05
CA LYS A 82 14.02 11.28 24.11
C LYS A 82 12.68 10.66 23.69
N PHE A 83 12.09 11.15 22.64
CA PHE A 83 10.89 10.54 22.04
C PHE A 83 11.26 10.05 20.64
N HIS A 84 11.15 8.75 20.41
CA HIS A 84 11.57 8.12 19.18
C HIS A 84 10.39 7.50 18.49
N ILE A 85 10.17 7.83 17.22
CA ILE A 85 9.17 7.19 16.35
C ILE A 85 9.91 6.31 15.36
N VAL A 86 9.53 5.03 15.26
CA VAL A 86 10.09 4.06 14.33
C VAL A 86 9.09 3.78 13.22
N ALA A 87 9.39 4.23 12.00
CA ALA A 87 8.52 4.16 10.83
C ALA A 87 9.24 3.52 9.63
N VAL A 88 9.69 2.27 9.80
CA VAL A 88 10.38 1.49 8.77
C VAL A 88 9.41 0.53 8.06
N PRO A 89 9.69 0.12 6.81
CA PRO A 89 8.83 -0.81 6.08
C PRO A 89 8.78 -2.18 6.74
N THR A 90 7.67 -2.89 6.52
CA THR A 90 7.43 -4.25 6.99
C THR A 90 6.89 -5.09 5.83
N PRO A 91 7.76 -5.56 4.92
CA PRO A 91 7.36 -6.38 3.79
C PRO A 91 7.05 -7.82 4.21
N VAL A 92 6.67 -8.63 3.24
CA VAL A 92 6.59 -10.10 3.37
C VAL A 92 7.64 -10.76 2.50
N ASN A 93 8.09 -11.94 2.91
CA ASN A 93 8.93 -12.82 2.13
C ASN A 93 8.16 -13.46 0.97
N ASP A 94 8.84 -14.16 0.06
CA ASP A 94 8.21 -14.86 -1.08
C ASP A 94 7.22 -15.95 -0.65
N ASP A 95 7.38 -16.50 0.54
CA ASP A 95 6.47 -17.46 1.16
C ASP A 95 5.31 -16.81 1.93
N HIS A 96 5.15 -15.49 1.79
CA HIS A 96 4.16 -14.67 2.49
C HIS A 96 4.32 -14.61 4.02
N THR A 97 5.45 -15.02 4.58
CA THR A 97 5.75 -14.78 5.99
C THR A 97 6.18 -13.33 6.21
N PRO A 98 5.88 -12.73 7.39
CA PRO A 98 6.35 -11.38 7.72
C PRO A 98 7.88 -11.27 7.70
N ASP A 99 8.40 -10.26 7.00
CA ASP A 99 9.80 -9.90 7.10
C ASP A 99 9.97 -8.78 8.13
N LEU A 100 10.41 -9.14 9.33
CA LEU A 100 10.67 -8.21 10.43
C LEU A 100 12.08 -7.65 10.43
N THR A 101 12.93 -8.03 9.46
CA THR A 101 14.34 -7.57 9.38
C THR A 101 14.48 -6.05 9.49
N PRO A 102 13.66 -5.21 8.80
CA PRO A 102 13.80 -3.77 8.93
C PRO A 102 13.47 -3.24 10.33
N VAL A 103 12.39 -3.76 10.96
CA VAL A 103 11.97 -3.29 12.29
C VAL A 103 12.93 -3.78 13.39
N GLU A 104 13.46 -5.00 13.28
CA GLU A 104 14.50 -5.51 14.16
C GLU A 104 15.80 -4.71 13.99
N GLY A 105 16.20 -4.41 12.75
CA GLY A 105 17.38 -3.59 12.45
C GLY A 105 17.26 -2.18 13.04
N ALA A 106 16.11 -1.54 12.86
CA ALA A 106 15.83 -0.24 13.47
C ALA A 106 15.87 -0.30 15.00
N SER A 107 15.32 -1.36 15.60
CA SER A 107 15.36 -1.58 17.05
C SER A 107 16.78 -1.77 17.58
N ARG A 108 17.67 -2.47 16.83
CA ARG A 108 19.10 -2.61 17.20
C ARG A 108 19.81 -1.26 17.18
N ILE A 109 19.67 -0.51 16.08
CA ILE A 109 20.33 0.78 15.92
C ILE A 109 19.87 1.76 17.00
N LEU A 110 18.55 1.82 17.21
CA LEU A 110 17.98 2.67 18.25
C LEU A 110 18.43 2.23 19.64
N GLY A 111 18.44 0.91 19.94
CA GLY A 111 18.90 0.36 21.21
C GLY A 111 20.33 0.78 21.54
N GLN A 112 21.26 0.70 20.58
CA GLN A 112 22.67 1.13 20.75
C GLN A 112 22.83 2.63 21.06
N ASN A 113 21.80 3.41 20.78
CA ASN A 113 21.78 4.87 20.97
C ASN A 113 20.73 5.33 21.99
N LEU A 114 19.97 4.41 22.58
CA LEU A 114 18.91 4.73 23.52
C LEU A 114 19.48 5.27 24.83
N THR A 115 18.82 6.27 25.41
CA THR A 115 19.21 6.88 26.67
C THR A 115 18.08 6.76 27.69
N LYS A 116 18.41 6.78 29.00
CA LYS A 116 17.41 6.69 30.07
C LYS A 116 16.37 7.79 29.97
N GLY A 117 15.12 7.45 30.25
CA GLY A 117 13.97 8.35 30.17
C GLY A 117 13.38 8.51 28.77
N SER A 118 13.82 7.71 27.80
CA SER A 118 13.29 7.69 26.45
C SER A 118 11.92 6.98 26.37
N VAL A 119 11.10 7.42 25.41
CA VAL A 119 9.88 6.75 24.96
C VAL A 119 10.08 6.35 23.50
N VAL A 120 9.85 5.08 23.17
CA VAL A 120 9.96 4.53 21.82
C VAL A 120 8.57 4.16 21.33
N VAL A 121 8.14 4.72 20.21
CA VAL A 121 6.83 4.44 19.59
C VAL A 121 7.06 3.80 18.21
N PHE A 122 6.50 2.62 17.99
CA PHE A 122 6.54 1.99 16.69
C PHE A 122 5.30 2.36 15.88
N GLU A 123 5.51 2.71 14.60
CA GLU A 123 4.44 2.97 13.63
C GLU A 123 4.36 1.92 12.52
N SER A 124 5.43 1.13 12.36
CA SER A 124 5.50 0.07 11.36
C SER A 124 4.36 -0.94 11.54
N THR A 125 3.73 -1.35 10.45
CA THR A 125 2.65 -2.35 10.49
C THR A 125 3.20 -3.71 10.89
N VAL A 126 2.70 -4.26 11.99
CA VAL A 126 3.15 -5.55 12.53
C VAL A 126 1.96 -6.36 13.06
N TYR A 127 2.13 -7.67 13.25
CA TYR A 127 1.12 -8.47 13.94
C TYR A 127 1.14 -8.21 15.45
N PRO A 128 0.03 -8.45 16.17
CA PRO A 128 -0.07 -8.22 17.61
C PRO A 128 1.01 -8.95 18.39
N GLY A 129 1.76 -8.18 19.19
CA GLY A 129 2.84 -8.65 20.05
C GLY A 129 4.25 -8.36 19.53
N VAL A 130 4.45 -7.93 18.30
CA VAL A 130 5.81 -7.67 17.77
C VAL A 130 6.53 -6.60 18.57
N THR A 131 5.87 -5.50 18.91
CA THR A 131 6.47 -4.42 19.70
C THR A 131 6.98 -4.93 21.04
N GLU A 132 6.16 -5.68 21.78
CA GLU A 132 6.49 -6.15 23.14
C GLU A 132 7.38 -7.39 23.12
N ASP A 133 7.06 -8.39 22.25
CA ASP A 133 7.67 -9.71 22.30
C ASP A 133 8.99 -9.79 21.49
N ILE A 134 9.22 -8.87 20.54
CA ILE A 134 10.37 -8.86 19.63
C ILE A 134 11.21 -7.58 19.78
N CYS A 135 10.59 -6.39 19.63
CA CYS A 135 11.34 -5.14 19.62
C CYS A 135 11.92 -4.79 21.00
N VAL A 136 11.15 -4.98 22.08
CA VAL A 136 11.59 -4.70 23.45
C VAL A 136 12.82 -5.51 23.84
N PRO A 137 12.88 -6.86 23.67
CA PRO A 137 14.09 -7.63 23.97
C PRO A 137 15.32 -7.14 23.19
N ILE A 138 15.16 -6.69 21.94
CA ILE A 138 16.25 -6.13 21.15
C ILE A 138 16.72 -4.80 21.75
N LEU A 139 15.80 -3.90 22.05
CA LEU A 139 16.11 -2.61 22.69
C LEU A 139 16.84 -2.79 24.02
N GLU A 140 16.37 -3.70 24.88
CA GLU A 140 17.00 -4.00 26.17
C GLU A 140 18.41 -4.56 25.99
N LYS A 141 18.58 -5.52 25.08
CA LYS A 141 19.88 -6.16 24.81
C LYS A 141 20.92 -5.17 24.32
N GLU A 142 20.55 -4.34 23.36
CA GLU A 142 21.48 -3.41 22.69
C GLU A 142 21.77 -2.17 23.55
N SER A 143 20.82 -1.71 24.36
CA SER A 143 21.01 -0.54 25.22
C SER A 143 21.57 -0.86 26.61
N GLY A 144 21.37 -2.08 27.10
CA GLY A 144 21.60 -2.44 28.50
C GLY A 144 20.58 -1.80 29.47
N LEU A 145 19.54 -1.17 28.94
CA LEU A 145 18.48 -0.52 29.71
C LEU A 145 17.30 -1.47 29.90
N LYS A 146 16.45 -1.19 30.88
CA LYS A 146 15.28 -2.00 31.21
C LYS A 146 13.98 -1.29 30.81
N CYS A 147 13.16 -1.95 29.99
CA CYS A 147 11.84 -1.45 29.62
C CYS A 147 10.94 -1.35 30.85
N GLY A 148 10.15 -0.29 30.92
CA GLY A 148 9.28 0.01 32.06
C GLY A 148 9.99 0.70 33.22
N VAL A 149 11.32 0.68 33.26
CA VAL A 149 12.15 1.30 34.31
C VAL A 149 13.01 2.43 33.73
N ASP A 150 13.83 2.13 32.75
CA ASP A 150 14.77 3.08 32.15
C ASP A 150 14.25 3.74 30.88
N PHE A 151 13.36 3.06 30.15
CA PHE A 151 12.65 3.57 28.98
C PHE A 151 11.24 2.99 28.88
N LYS A 152 10.41 3.62 28.08
CA LYS A 152 9.01 3.23 27.87
C LYS A 152 8.74 2.95 26.39
N ILE A 153 7.69 2.19 26.09
CA ILE A 153 7.27 1.87 24.74
C ILE A 153 5.81 2.20 24.48
N GLY A 154 5.51 2.50 23.22
CA GLY A 154 4.16 2.67 22.70
C GLY A 154 4.07 2.18 21.26
N TYR A 155 2.86 2.22 20.73
CA TYR A 155 2.57 1.90 19.35
C TYR A 155 1.49 2.83 18.81
N SER A 156 1.68 3.31 17.59
CA SER A 156 0.71 4.18 16.91
C SER A 156 0.70 3.86 15.43
N PRO A 157 -0.28 3.08 14.92
CA PRO A 157 -0.27 2.63 13.54
C PRO A 157 -0.42 3.79 12.56
N GLU A 158 0.30 3.69 11.43
CA GLU A 158 0.07 4.59 10.31
C GLU A 158 -1.22 4.24 9.58
N ARG A 159 -2.04 5.25 9.30
CA ARG A 159 -3.35 5.13 8.65
C ARG A 159 -3.46 5.96 7.37
N ILE A 160 -2.41 6.70 6.99
CA ILE A 160 -2.37 7.49 5.75
C ILE A 160 -2.37 6.55 4.56
N ASN A 161 -3.14 6.90 3.53
CA ASN A 161 -3.12 6.22 2.26
C ASN A 161 -2.23 7.02 1.29
N PRO A 162 -1.08 6.47 0.83
CA PRO A 162 -0.18 7.18 -0.07
C PRO A 162 -0.89 7.80 -1.26
N GLY A 163 -0.59 9.08 -1.54
CA GLY A 163 -1.23 9.84 -2.62
C GLY A 163 -2.62 10.40 -2.30
N ASP A 164 -3.21 10.12 -1.13
CA ASP A 164 -4.48 10.72 -0.69
C ASP A 164 -4.23 12.14 -0.17
N LYS A 165 -4.81 13.13 -0.85
CA LYS A 165 -4.65 14.55 -0.49
C LYS A 165 -5.69 15.03 0.53
N VAL A 166 -6.69 14.22 0.84
CA VAL A 166 -7.80 14.55 1.76
C VAL A 166 -7.55 13.94 3.14
N HIS A 167 -7.24 12.63 3.18
CA HIS A 167 -7.00 11.89 4.41
C HIS A 167 -5.51 11.89 4.75
N ARG A 168 -5.05 12.96 5.40
CA ARG A 168 -3.67 13.17 5.83
C ARG A 168 -3.53 12.99 7.33
N LEU A 169 -2.28 13.01 7.82
CA LEU A 169 -1.97 12.87 9.25
C LEU A 169 -2.83 13.80 10.12
N GLU A 170 -3.01 15.04 9.70
CA GLU A 170 -3.74 16.06 10.44
C GLU A 170 -5.25 15.78 10.50
N THR A 171 -5.82 15.17 9.45
CA THR A 171 -7.27 15.09 9.24
C THR A 171 -7.91 13.75 9.61
N ILE A 172 -7.12 12.74 9.96
CA ILE A 172 -7.63 11.42 10.38
C ILE A 172 -7.32 11.14 11.84
N THR A 173 -8.27 10.58 12.58
CA THR A 173 -8.05 10.15 13.96
C THR A 173 -6.91 9.13 14.01
N LYS A 174 -5.87 9.43 14.79
CA LYS A 174 -4.72 8.53 14.98
C LYS A 174 -4.96 7.63 16.19
N ILE A 175 -4.65 6.33 16.04
CA ILE A 175 -4.66 5.40 17.17
C ILE A 175 -3.33 5.57 17.91
N VAL A 176 -3.36 5.65 19.23
CA VAL A 176 -2.17 5.71 20.09
C VAL A 176 -2.29 4.71 21.23
N SER A 177 -1.18 4.14 21.65
CA SER A 177 -1.12 3.23 22.78
C SER A 177 0.21 3.37 23.53
N GLY A 178 0.22 2.96 24.77
CA GLY A 178 1.40 2.93 25.63
C GLY A 178 1.41 1.68 26.51
N MET A 179 2.57 1.31 27.02
CA MET A 179 2.73 0.18 27.91
C MET A 179 2.07 0.36 29.28
N ASP A 180 1.86 1.61 29.67
CA ASP A 180 1.17 2.05 30.87
C ASP A 180 0.44 3.39 30.61
N GLU A 181 -0.39 3.81 31.55
CA GLU A 181 -1.23 5.02 31.40
C GLU A 181 -0.42 6.31 31.26
N GLU A 182 0.71 6.43 31.96
CA GLU A 182 1.62 7.59 31.86
C GLU A 182 2.23 7.68 30.46
N THR A 183 2.68 6.54 29.91
CA THR A 183 3.23 6.46 28.54
C THR A 183 2.15 6.77 27.53
N LEU A 184 0.95 6.19 27.65
CA LEU A 184 -0.18 6.45 26.78
C LEU A 184 -0.52 7.97 26.76
N ASP A 185 -0.55 8.61 27.93
CA ASP A 185 -0.84 10.05 28.02
C ASP A 185 0.25 10.88 27.33
N THR A 186 1.53 10.53 27.52
CA THR A 186 2.66 11.18 26.85
C THR A 186 2.57 11.02 25.33
N VAL A 187 2.35 9.79 24.85
CA VAL A 187 2.21 9.50 23.40
C VAL A 187 1.02 10.29 22.82
N ALA A 188 -0.13 10.26 23.49
CA ALA A 188 -1.32 10.98 23.04
C ALA A 188 -1.06 12.48 22.89
N LYS A 189 -0.51 13.13 23.92
CA LYS A 189 -0.19 14.56 23.88
C LYS A 189 0.80 14.95 22.78
N ILE A 190 1.80 14.10 22.52
CA ILE A 190 2.76 14.33 21.45
C ILE A 190 2.05 14.29 20.09
N TYR A 191 1.24 13.26 19.81
CA TYR A 191 0.53 13.17 18.53
C TYR A 191 -0.53 14.26 18.35
N GLU A 192 -1.20 14.71 19.42
CA GLU A 192 -2.15 15.82 19.39
C GLU A 192 -1.53 17.16 18.96
N LEU A 193 -0.19 17.30 18.97
CA LEU A 193 0.48 18.47 18.41
C LEU A 193 0.29 18.58 16.89
N VAL A 194 0.10 17.47 16.19
CA VAL A 194 0.05 17.41 14.73
C VAL A 194 -1.24 16.79 14.18
N VAL A 195 -2.03 16.09 14.98
CA VAL A 195 -3.27 15.44 14.60
C VAL A 195 -4.47 16.26 15.05
N GLU A 196 -5.00 17.10 14.16
CA GLU A 196 -6.14 17.98 14.47
C GLU A 196 -7.44 17.19 14.68
N ALA A 197 -7.59 16.03 14.01
CA ALA A 197 -8.74 15.15 14.17
C ALA A 197 -8.77 14.41 15.52
N GLY A 198 -7.74 14.59 16.36
CA GLY A 198 -7.59 13.96 17.65
C GLY A 198 -7.08 12.54 17.60
N VAL A 199 -6.87 11.95 18.78
CA VAL A 199 -6.32 10.60 18.92
C VAL A 199 -7.32 9.65 19.61
N TYR A 200 -7.29 8.38 19.21
CA TYR A 200 -7.97 7.30 19.91
C TYR A 200 -6.96 6.58 20.80
N ARG A 201 -7.18 6.61 22.12
CA ARG A 201 -6.35 5.96 23.13
C ARG A 201 -6.74 4.47 23.21
N ALA A 202 -5.93 3.60 22.63
CA ALA A 202 -6.20 2.16 22.67
C ALA A 202 -5.83 1.57 24.03
N GLU A 203 -6.58 0.54 24.44
CA GLU A 203 -6.44 -0.14 25.74
C GLU A 203 -5.04 -0.76 25.94
N SER A 204 -4.39 -1.20 24.86
CA SER A 204 -3.06 -1.79 24.90
C SER A 204 -2.35 -1.65 23.55
N ILE A 205 -1.02 -1.89 23.54
CA ILE A 205 -0.21 -1.96 22.34
C ILE A 205 -0.76 -3.03 21.38
N LYS A 206 -1.05 -4.24 21.88
CA LYS A 206 -1.60 -5.34 21.09
C LYS A 206 -2.94 -5.01 20.43
N VAL A 207 -3.79 -4.26 21.11
CA VAL A 207 -5.06 -3.77 20.55
C VAL A 207 -4.81 -2.82 19.39
N ALA A 208 -3.86 -1.89 19.53
CA ALA A 208 -3.52 -0.92 18.49
C ALA A 208 -2.87 -1.61 17.27
N GLU A 209 -1.97 -2.58 17.48
CA GLU A 209 -1.38 -3.43 16.44
C GLU A 209 -2.47 -4.22 15.69
N ALA A 210 -3.40 -4.86 16.43
CA ALA A 210 -4.51 -5.61 15.85
C ALA A 210 -5.43 -4.72 15.02
N ALA A 211 -5.76 -3.52 15.52
CA ALA A 211 -6.63 -2.57 14.82
C ALA A 211 -6.09 -2.23 13.42
N LYS A 212 -4.78 -2.00 13.30
CA LYS A 212 -4.15 -1.72 12.01
C LYS A 212 -4.32 -2.86 11.02
N VAL A 213 -4.00 -4.07 11.44
CA VAL A 213 -4.01 -5.24 10.56
C VAL A 213 -5.42 -5.57 10.08
N ILE A 214 -6.44 -5.44 10.94
CA ILE A 214 -7.83 -5.73 10.56
C ILE A 214 -8.44 -4.69 9.63
N GLU A 215 -8.02 -3.43 9.65
CA GLU A 215 -8.50 -2.40 8.70
C GLU A 215 -8.27 -2.83 7.26
N ASN A 216 -7.07 -3.33 6.95
CA ASN A 216 -6.70 -3.79 5.62
C ASN A 216 -7.23 -5.20 5.32
N SER A 217 -7.26 -6.10 6.31
CA SER A 217 -7.83 -7.44 6.15
C SER A 217 -9.33 -7.39 5.84
N GLN A 218 -10.08 -6.51 6.50
CA GLN A 218 -11.49 -6.29 6.22
C GLN A 218 -11.72 -5.83 4.77
N ARG A 219 -10.91 -4.87 4.30
CA ARG A 219 -10.99 -4.37 2.93
C ARG A 219 -10.67 -5.47 1.92
N ASP A 220 -9.62 -6.23 2.17
CA ASP A 220 -9.19 -7.35 1.34
C ASP A 220 -10.28 -8.43 1.20
N ILE A 221 -10.89 -8.86 2.31
CA ILE A 221 -11.97 -9.84 2.33
C ILE A 221 -13.21 -9.32 1.58
N ASN A 222 -13.57 -8.05 1.75
CA ASN A 222 -14.71 -7.48 1.05
C ASN A 222 -14.47 -7.43 -0.47
N ILE A 223 -13.25 -7.12 -0.92
CA ILE A 223 -12.91 -7.18 -2.34
C ILE A 223 -12.91 -8.64 -2.84
N ALA A 224 -12.37 -9.59 -2.06
CA ALA A 224 -12.40 -10.99 -2.40
C ALA A 224 -13.83 -11.51 -2.59
N PHE A 225 -14.74 -11.11 -1.73
CA PHE A 225 -16.16 -11.43 -1.88
C PHE A 225 -16.74 -10.87 -3.19
N MET A 226 -16.43 -9.62 -3.56
CA MET A 226 -16.85 -9.04 -4.84
C MET A 226 -16.21 -9.78 -6.03
N ASN A 227 -14.95 -10.18 -5.92
CA ASN A 227 -14.23 -10.97 -6.92
C ASN A 227 -14.88 -12.34 -7.12
N GLU A 228 -15.22 -13.04 -6.04
CA GLU A 228 -15.93 -14.32 -6.12
C GLU A 228 -17.30 -14.16 -6.76
N LEU A 229 -18.07 -13.13 -6.39
CA LEU A 229 -19.34 -12.80 -7.03
C LEU A 229 -19.18 -12.55 -8.52
N SER A 230 -18.13 -11.84 -8.95
CA SER A 230 -17.88 -11.61 -10.37
C SER A 230 -17.63 -12.91 -11.15
N MET A 231 -16.88 -13.84 -10.56
CA MET A 231 -16.67 -15.17 -11.17
C MET A 231 -17.96 -15.98 -11.27
N ILE A 232 -18.81 -15.94 -10.24
CA ILE A 232 -20.12 -16.62 -10.23
C ILE A 232 -21.02 -16.00 -11.28
N PHE A 233 -21.16 -14.69 -11.30
CA PHE A 233 -22.07 -13.98 -12.23
C PHE A 233 -21.61 -14.09 -13.68
N ASN A 234 -20.32 -14.08 -13.96
CA ASN A 234 -19.78 -14.36 -15.29
C ASN A 234 -20.22 -15.75 -15.79
N LYS A 235 -20.19 -16.78 -14.93
CA LYS A 235 -20.68 -18.13 -15.28
C LYS A 235 -22.21 -18.17 -15.51
N MET A 236 -22.94 -17.29 -14.85
CA MET A 236 -24.40 -17.17 -15.00
C MET A 236 -24.80 -16.26 -16.17
N GLY A 237 -23.86 -15.56 -16.82
CA GLY A 237 -24.17 -14.56 -17.86
C GLY A 237 -24.79 -13.28 -17.31
N ILE A 238 -24.61 -12.98 -16.02
CA ILE A 238 -25.13 -11.80 -15.32
C ILE A 238 -24.01 -10.77 -15.19
N ASP A 239 -24.33 -9.51 -15.39
CA ASP A 239 -23.39 -8.41 -15.24
C ASP A 239 -23.21 -8.04 -13.75
N THR A 240 -21.99 -8.21 -13.23
CA THR A 240 -21.68 -7.98 -11.82
C THR A 240 -21.97 -6.55 -11.39
N LYS A 241 -21.56 -5.56 -12.18
CA LYS A 241 -21.74 -4.14 -11.84
C LYS A 241 -23.24 -3.79 -11.69
N SER A 242 -24.08 -4.29 -12.58
CA SER A 242 -25.53 -4.07 -12.49
C SER A 242 -26.15 -4.70 -11.23
N VAL A 243 -25.66 -5.88 -10.81
CA VAL A 243 -26.09 -6.51 -9.54
C VAL A 243 -25.66 -5.66 -8.36
N LEU A 244 -24.41 -5.19 -8.35
CA LEU A 244 -23.87 -4.36 -7.25
C LEU A 244 -24.56 -2.99 -7.18
N GLU A 245 -24.92 -2.39 -8.31
CA GLU A 245 -25.72 -1.16 -8.36
C GLU A 245 -27.11 -1.38 -7.74
N ALA A 246 -27.79 -2.47 -8.11
CA ALA A 246 -29.09 -2.82 -7.54
C ALA A 246 -28.99 -3.11 -6.03
N ALA A 247 -28.04 -3.94 -5.61
CA ALA A 247 -27.82 -4.24 -4.18
C ALA A 247 -27.44 -2.99 -3.38
N GLY A 248 -26.64 -2.10 -3.99
CA GLY A 248 -26.18 -0.83 -3.41
C GLY A 248 -27.28 0.21 -3.16
N THR A 249 -28.50 -0.03 -3.59
CA THR A 249 -29.67 0.79 -3.23
C THR A 249 -30.10 0.58 -1.79
N LYS A 250 -29.71 -0.56 -1.18
CA LYS A 250 -29.99 -0.81 0.23
C LYS A 250 -29.03 -0.02 1.12
N TRP A 251 -29.56 0.69 2.08
CA TRP A 251 -28.81 1.64 2.93
C TRP A 251 -27.62 1.06 3.69
N ASN A 252 -27.64 -0.22 4.04
CA ASN A 252 -26.58 -0.91 4.79
C ASN A 252 -25.71 -1.83 3.92
N PHE A 253 -25.81 -1.75 2.59
CA PHE A 253 -24.93 -2.49 1.68
C PHE A 253 -23.57 -1.78 1.57
N LEU A 254 -22.50 -2.49 1.88
CA LEU A 254 -21.14 -1.95 1.78
C LEU A 254 -20.69 -1.95 0.32
N LYS A 255 -20.40 -0.75 -0.20
CA LYS A 255 -20.04 -0.56 -1.62
C LYS A 255 -18.56 -0.89 -1.86
N PHE A 256 -18.32 -2.15 -2.18
CA PHE A 256 -17.05 -2.62 -2.75
C PHE A 256 -17.26 -3.05 -4.19
N ALA A 257 -16.18 -3.10 -4.97
CA ALA A 257 -16.20 -3.54 -6.36
C ALA A 257 -15.12 -4.61 -6.59
N PRO A 258 -15.29 -5.52 -7.55
CA PRO A 258 -14.27 -6.47 -7.93
C PRO A 258 -13.07 -5.76 -8.56
N GLY A 259 -11.91 -6.40 -8.51
CA GLY A 259 -10.69 -5.87 -9.10
C GLY A 259 -9.43 -6.55 -8.62
N LEU A 260 -8.32 -6.12 -9.17
CA LEU A 260 -6.99 -6.57 -8.76
C LEU A 260 -6.59 -5.92 -7.42
N VAL A 261 -6.06 -6.70 -6.50
CA VAL A 261 -5.65 -6.23 -5.16
C VAL A 261 -4.13 -6.28 -5.06
N GLY A 262 -3.49 -5.17 -5.38
CA GLY A 262 -2.06 -4.96 -5.28
C GLY A 262 -1.66 -3.96 -4.19
N GLY A 263 -0.41 -3.48 -4.27
CA GLY A 263 0.16 -2.48 -3.36
C GLY A 263 0.73 -3.05 -2.07
N HIS A 264 1.15 -2.13 -1.17
CA HIS A 264 1.94 -2.49 0.02
C HIS A 264 1.13 -2.92 1.23
N CYS A 265 -0.15 -2.58 1.29
CA CYS A 265 -0.95 -2.70 2.51
C CYS A 265 -1.99 -3.82 2.38
N ILE A 266 -2.97 -3.66 1.46
CA ILE A 266 -4.12 -4.57 1.40
C ILE A 266 -3.70 -5.99 1.06
N GLY A 267 -2.72 -6.16 0.14
CA GLY A 267 -2.21 -7.47 -0.25
C GLY A 267 -1.17 -8.08 0.71
N VAL A 268 -0.74 -7.34 1.73
CA VAL A 268 0.38 -7.70 2.63
C VAL A 268 -0.08 -7.88 4.07
N ASP A 269 -0.77 -6.89 4.65
CA ASP A 269 -1.15 -6.89 6.06
C ASP A 269 -1.96 -8.12 6.52
N PRO A 270 -2.86 -8.70 5.70
CA PRO A 270 -3.58 -9.92 6.09
C PRO A 270 -2.64 -11.09 6.42
N TYR A 271 -1.50 -11.20 5.74
CA TYR A 271 -0.53 -12.26 6.01
C TYR A 271 0.12 -12.14 7.39
N TYR A 272 0.30 -10.92 7.89
CA TYR A 272 0.78 -10.68 9.25
C TYR A 272 -0.14 -11.31 10.30
N LEU A 273 -1.46 -11.12 10.14
CA LEU A 273 -2.44 -11.68 11.07
C LEU A 273 -2.56 -13.20 10.96
N THR A 274 -2.56 -13.72 9.71
CA THR A 274 -2.64 -15.17 9.50
C THR A 274 -1.40 -15.90 9.98
N TYR A 275 -0.21 -15.34 9.82
CA TYR A 275 1.03 -15.87 10.38
C TYR A 275 0.96 -15.99 11.91
N LYS A 276 0.49 -14.93 12.59
CA LYS A 276 0.30 -14.97 14.04
C LYS A 276 -0.74 -16.01 14.45
N ALA A 277 -1.85 -16.11 13.72
CA ALA A 277 -2.89 -17.11 13.97
C ALA A 277 -2.34 -18.54 13.87
N GLU A 278 -1.58 -18.85 12.82
CA GLU A 278 -0.91 -20.15 12.63
C GLU A 278 0.06 -20.45 13.78
N SER A 279 0.84 -19.47 14.23
CA SER A 279 1.77 -19.64 15.36
C SER A 279 1.06 -19.97 16.68
N LEU A 280 -0.22 -19.64 16.77
CA LEU A 280 -1.11 -19.96 17.91
C LEU A 280 -1.94 -21.23 17.69
N GLY A 281 -1.71 -21.95 16.58
CA GLY A 281 -2.44 -23.16 16.23
C GLY A 281 -3.82 -22.94 15.62
N TYR A 282 -4.13 -21.72 15.17
CA TYR A 282 -5.39 -21.40 14.49
C TYR A 282 -5.19 -21.19 13.00
N HIS A 283 -5.70 -22.10 12.17
CA HIS A 283 -5.68 -21.95 10.73
C HIS A 283 -6.79 -20.98 10.27
N SER A 284 -6.41 -19.87 9.68
CA SER A 284 -7.36 -18.84 9.22
C SER A 284 -8.20 -19.35 8.05
N GLN A 285 -9.53 -19.32 8.21
CA GLN A 285 -10.48 -19.80 7.20
C GLN A 285 -10.87 -18.70 6.22
N ILE A 286 -11.27 -17.54 6.70
CA ILE A 286 -11.83 -16.45 5.90
C ILE A 286 -10.70 -15.63 5.25
N ILE A 287 -9.70 -15.22 6.02
CA ILE A 287 -8.65 -14.32 5.55
C ILE A 287 -7.81 -15.00 4.46
N LEU A 288 -7.34 -16.23 4.68
CA LEU A 288 -6.56 -16.97 3.68
C LEU A 288 -7.38 -17.32 2.44
N SER A 289 -8.67 -17.66 2.59
CA SER A 289 -9.54 -17.88 1.42
C SER A 289 -9.73 -16.60 0.61
N GLY A 290 -9.93 -15.46 1.27
CA GLY A 290 -10.01 -14.16 0.61
C GLY A 290 -8.72 -13.81 -0.12
N ARG A 291 -7.57 -14.00 0.53
CA ARG A 291 -6.27 -13.77 -0.11
C ARG A 291 -6.07 -14.62 -1.37
N ARG A 292 -6.36 -15.90 -1.31
CA ARG A 292 -6.25 -16.79 -2.46
C ARG A 292 -7.12 -16.34 -3.63
N ILE A 293 -8.37 -15.93 -3.37
CA ILE A 293 -9.25 -15.39 -4.41
C ILE A 293 -8.63 -14.14 -5.05
N ASN A 294 -8.15 -13.20 -4.24
CA ASN A 294 -7.57 -11.96 -4.74
C ASN A 294 -6.25 -12.20 -5.49
N ASP A 295 -5.42 -13.13 -5.03
CA ASP A 295 -4.16 -13.48 -5.69
C ASP A 295 -4.37 -14.17 -7.04
N ASP A 296 -5.43 -14.99 -7.18
CA ASP A 296 -5.77 -15.69 -8.42
C ASP A 296 -6.47 -14.81 -9.47
N MET A 297 -6.85 -13.57 -9.13
CA MET A 297 -7.61 -12.70 -10.06
C MET A 297 -6.85 -12.35 -11.33
N GLY A 298 -5.54 -12.14 -11.27
CA GLY A 298 -4.73 -11.89 -12.47
C GLY A 298 -4.80 -13.05 -13.45
N LYS A 299 -4.66 -14.28 -12.94
CA LYS A 299 -4.83 -15.51 -13.71
C LYS A 299 -6.23 -15.63 -14.31
N TYR A 300 -7.27 -15.41 -13.50
CA TYR A 300 -8.66 -15.46 -13.96
C TYR A 300 -8.94 -14.48 -15.11
N VAL A 301 -8.39 -13.25 -15.06
CA VAL A 301 -8.51 -12.27 -16.14
C VAL A 301 -7.82 -12.75 -17.41
N ALA A 302 -6.59 -13.27 -17.31
CA ALA A 302 -5.84 -13.79 -18.46
C ALA A 302 -6.56 -14.97 -19.11
N GLU A 303 -7.03 -15.96 -18.33
CA GLU A 303 -7.84 -17.08 -18.83
C GLU A 303 -9.12 -16.61 -19.51
N SER A 304 -9.78 -15.59 -18.96
CA SER A 304 -11.00 -15.01 -19.54
C SER A 304 -10.72 -14.32 -20.87
N LEU A 305 -9.57 -13.62 -20.99
CA LEU A 305 -9.12 -13.05 -22.26
C LEU A 305 -8.89 -14.16 -23.32
N VAL A 306 -8.17 -15.22 -22.96
CA VAL A 306 -7.92 -16.35 -23.87
C VAL A 306 -9.22 -16.98 -24.34
N LYS A 307 -10.20 -17.20 -23.45
CA LYS A 307 -11.53 -17.69 -23.82
C LYS A 307 -12.27 -16.75 -24.78
N ASN A 308 -12.10 -15.44 -24.60
CA ASN A 308 -12.72 -14.44 -25.46
C ASN A 308 -12.05 -14.33 -26.83
N LEU A 309 -10.71 -14.53 -26.92
CA LEU A 309 -10.01 -14.65 -28.20
C LEU A 309 -10.55 -15.86 -28.99
N ILE A 310 -10.70 -17.02 -28.33
CA ILE A 310 -11.25 -18.23 -28.95
C ILE A 310 -12.67 -17.98 -29.47
N LYS A 311 -13.54 -17.31 -28.70
CA LYS A 311 -14.89 -16.96 -29.13
C LYS A 311 -14.91 -15.96 -30.31
N ALA A 312 -13.88 -15.14 -30.42
CA ALA A 312 -13.68 -14.21 -31.52
C ALA A 312 -13.07 -14.86 -32.75
N GLU A 313 -12.75 -16.17 -32.67
CA GLU A 313 -12.03 -16.93 -33.73
C GLU A 313 -10.63 -16.34 -34.02
N ILE A 314 -10.01 -15.71 -33.01
CA ILE A 314 -8.66 -15.15 -33.09
C ILE A 314 -7.67 -16.19 -32.54
N PRO A 315 -6.58 -16.50 -33.28
CA PRO A 315 -5.54 -17.41 -32.79
C PRO A 315 -4.91 -16.89 -31.48
N VAL A 316 -4.84 -17.75 -30.47
CA VAL A 316 -4.35 -17.35 -29.13
C VAL A 316 -2.83 -17.16 -29.15
N ARG A 317 -2.08 -18.16 -29.66
CA ARG A 317 -0.63 -18.09 -29.69
C ARG A 317 -0.16 -16.99 -30.66
N GLY A 318 0.59 -16.06 -30.11
CA GLY A 318 1.10 -14.91 -30.85
C GLY A 318 0.09 -13.79 -31.07
N ALA A 319 -1.08 -13.85 -30.39
CA ALA A 319 -2.05 -12.75 -30.41
C ALA A 319 -1.41 -11.45 -29.90
N LYS A 320 -1.71 -10.36 -30.59
CA LYS A 320 -1.26 -9.02 -30.20
C LYS A 320 -2.18 -8.45 -29.14
N VAL A 321 -1.71 -8.36 -27.92
CA VAL A 321 -2.48 -7.87 -26.78
C VAL A 321 -1.85 -6.60 -26.23
N ALA A 322 -2.66 -5.57 -26.00
CA ALA A 322 -2.25 -4.37 -25.27
C ALA A 322 -2.85 -4.39 -23.87
N ILE A 323 -2.03 -4.14 -22.84
CA ILE A 323 -2.45 -3.90 -21.47
C ILE A 323 -2.31 -2.41 -21.18
N LEU A 324 -3.40 -1.75 -20.87
CA LEU A 324 -3.49 -0.33 -20.54
C LEU A 324 -3.58 -0.16 -19.01
N GLY A 325 -2.50 0.37 -18.43
CA GLY A 325 -2.30 0.51 -16.99
C GLY A 325 -1.53 -0.67 -16.38
N PHE A 326 -0.54 -0.32 -15.56
CA PHE A 326 0.34 -1.29 -14.90
C PHE A 326 0.53 -0.99 -13.41
N THR A 327 0.28 0.24 -12.97
CA THR A 327 0.37 0.60 -11.55
C THR A 327 -0.64 -0.16 -10.70
N PHE A 328 -0.38 -0.29 -9.40
CA PHE A 328 -1.33 -0.98 -8.51
C PHE A 328 -2.61 -0.18 -8.26
N LYS A 329 -2.59 1.13 -8.52
CA LYS A 329 -3.70 2.08 -8.29
C LYS A 329 -3.72 3.15 -9.37
N GLU A 330 -4.91 3.66 -9.66
CA GLU A 330 -5.11 4.74 -10.62
C GLU A 330 -4.38 6.04 -10.26
N ASN A 331 -3.81 6.68 -11.26
CA ASN A 331 -3.16 8.00 -11.17
C ASN A 331 -2.02 8.07 -10.13
N CYS A 332 -1.33 6.98 -9.93
CA CYS A 332 -0.19 6.82 -9.04
C CYS A 332 1.00 6.28 -9.84
N PRO A 333 2.24 6.71 -9.60
CA PRO A 333 3.41 6.18 -10.32
C PRO A 333 3.91 4.83 -9.81
N ASP A 334 3.47 4.39 -8.63
CA ASP A 334 3.97 3.22 -7.92
C ASP A 334 3.55 1.91 -8.59
N THR A 335 4.55 1.10 -8.98
CA THR A 335 4.36 -0.20 -9.64
C THR A 335 4.57 -1.39 -8.71
N ARG A 336 5.00 -1.15 -7.48
CA ARG A 336 5.32 -2.22 -6.52
C ARG A 336 4.09 -3.06 -6.19
N ASN A 337 4.26 -4.39 -6.20
CA ASN A 337 3.19 -5.35 -5.95
C ASN A 337 1.94 -5.16 -6.85
N THR A 338 2.13 -4.66 -8.07
CA THR A 338 1.03 -4.62 -9.03
C THR A 338 0.57 -6.03 -9.38
N LYS A 339 -0.73 -6.27 -9.41
CA LYS A 339 -1.32 -7.54 -9.85
C LYS A 339 -1.51 -7.62 -11.37
N VAL A 340 -1.23 -6.57 -12.09
CA VAL A 340 -1.22 -6.58 -13.57
C VAL A 340 -0.08 -7.46 -14.09
N ILE A 341 1.02 -7.56 -13.33
CA ILE A 341 2.13 -8.48 -13.67
C ILE A 341 1.67 -9.94 -13.75
N ASP A 342 0.69 -10.35 -12.94
CA ASP A 342 0.18 -11.71 -12.96
C ASP A 342 -0.60 -11.98 -14.24
N ILE A 343 -1.34 -11.00 -14.76
CA ILE A 343 -1.98 -11.08 -16.09
C ILE A 343 -0.91 -11.23 -17.18
N TYR A 344 0.14 -10.40 -17.12
CA TYR A 344 1.21 -10.41 -18.09
C TYR A 344 1.92 -11.78 -18.14
N LYS A 345 2.27 -12.31 -16.97
CA LYS A 345 2.94 -13.61 -16.84
C LYS A 345 2.05 -14.76 -17.32
N GLU A 346 0.79 -14.79 -16.89
CA GLU A 346 -0.15 -15.84 -17.26
C GLU A 346 -0.41 -15.84 -18.78
N LEU A 347 -0.51 -14.69 -19.43
CA LEU A 347 -0.62 -14.59 -20.89
C LEU A 347 0.62 -15.15 -21.59
N GLY A 348 1.80 -15.01 -20.96
CA GLY A 348 3.04 -15.63 -21.44
C GLY A 348 2.97 -17.15 -21.54
N GLU A 349 2.29 -17.82 -20.61
CA GLU A 349 2.07 -19.28 -20.63
C GLU A 349 1.25 -19.73 -21.86
N TYR A 350 0.43 -18.84 -22.42
CA TYR A 350 -0.31 -19.08 -23.66
C TYR A 350 0.44 -18.64 -24.93
N GLY A 351 1.71 -18.21 -24.79
CA GLY A 351 2.53 -17.74 -25.91
C GLY A 351 2.14 -16.35 -26.40
N ILE A 352 1.57 -15.53 -25.55
CA ILE A 352 1.25 -14.12 -25.79
C ILE A 352 2.27 -13.25 -25.06
N THR A 353 2.89 -12.30 -25.74
CA THR A 353 3.73 -11.26 -25.14
C THR A 353 3.01 -9.92 -25.28
N PRO A 354 2.30 -9.46 -24.25
CA PRO A 354 1.56 -8.21 -24.33
C PRO A 354 2.50 -7.01 -24.43
N ILE A 355 2.09 -5.97 -25.14
CA ILE A 355 2.64 -4.63 -24.92
C ILE A 355 1.95 -4.00 -23.71
N VAL A 356 2.68 -3.23 -22.94
CA VAL A 356 2.17 -2.56 -21.74
C VAL A 356 2.32 -1.07 -21.89
N VAL A 357 1.24 -0.34 -21.66
CA VAL A 357 1.22 1.13 -21.69
C VAL A 357 0.70 1.65 -20.38
N ASP A 358 1.48 2.49 -19.72
CA ASP A 358 1.03 3.20 -18.51
C ASP A 358 1.54 4.64 -18.53
N PRO A 359 0.62 5.64 -18.55
CA PRO A 359 1.01 7.05 -18.64
C PRO A 359 1.45 7.64 -17.28
N ALA A 360 1.27 6.93 -16.18
CA ALA A 360 1.54 7.41 -14.82
C ALA A 360 2.69 6.68 -14.14
N ALA A 361 2.98 5.44 -14.56
CA ALA A 361 3.92 4.54 -13.89
C ALA A 361 5.37 5.03 -13.96
N ASP A 362 6.12 4.73 -12.89
CA ASP A 362 7.58 4.83 -12.89
C ASP A 362 8.17 3.71 -13.75
N ALA A 363 8.66 4.09 -14.94
CA ALA A 363 9.21 3.15 -15.92
C ALA A 363 10.50 2.48 -15.45
N ASP A 364 11.34 3.19 -14.72
CA ASP A 364 12.60 2.66 -14.19
C ASP A 364 12.32 1.64 -13.07
N GLU A 365 11.34 1.92 -12.22
CA GLU A 365 10.89 0.99 -11.19
C GLU A 365 10.30 -0.29 -11.81
N ALA A 366 9.41 -0.18 -12.79
CA ALA A 366 8.80 -1.32 -13.48
C ALA A 366 9.85 -2.20 -14.17
N LYS A 367 10.83 -1.56 -14.83
CA LYS A 367 11.94 -2.27 -15.47
C LYS A 367 12.82 -2.99 -14.46
N ARG A 368 13.13 -2.34 -13.35
CA ARG A 368 13.95 -2.91 -12.27
C ARG A 368 13.27 -4.07 -11.56
N LEU A 369 11.97 -3.95 -11.26
CA LEU A 369 11.23 -4.95 -10.49
C LEU A 369 10.74 -6.14 -11.33
N TYR A 370 10.32 -5.87 -12.56
CA TYR A 370 9.60 -6.86 -13.38
C TYR A 370 10.23 -7.11 -14.76
N GLY A 371 11.23 -6.33 -15.15
CA GLY A 371 11.79 -6.38 -16.51
C GLY A 371 10.87 -5.82 -17.59
N ILE A 372 9.78 -5.13 -17.19
CA ILE A 372 8.80 -4.56 -18.14
C ILE A 372 9.29 -3.20 -18.64
N THR A 373 9.20 -3.01 -19.94
CA THR A 373 9.39 -1.71 -20.61
C THR A 373 8.04 -1.25 -21.13
N PHE A 374 7.66 -0.01 -20.84
CA PHE A 374 6.40 0.54 -21.32
C PHE A 374 6.53 1.03 -22.77
N GLU A 375 5.49 0.76 -23.53
CA GLU A 375 5.27 1.34 -24.85
C GLU A 375 4.42 2.61 -24.74
N THR A 376 4.31 3.35 -25.83
CA THR A 376 3.47 4.55 -25.91
C THR A 376 2.12 4.26 -26.55
N MET A 377 1.11 5.11 -26.32
CA MET A 377 -0.25 4.90 -26.85
C MET A 377 -0.31 4.82 -28.38
N ASP A 378 0.60 5.47 -29.09
CA ASP A 378 0.67 5.42 -30.56
C ASP A 378 1.08 4.03 -31.12
N THR A 379 1.66 3.16 -30.28
CA THR A 379 1.97 1.76 -30.63
C THR A 379 0.75 0.85 -30.47
N VAL A 380 -0.32 1.29 -29.80
CA VAL A 380 -1.54 0.51 -29.59
C VAL A 380 -2.38 0.54 -30.87
N LYS A 381 -1.97 -0.26 -31.86
CA LYS A 381 -2.62 -0.39 -33.17
C LYS A 381 -2.55 -1.82 -33.64
N ASN A 382 -3.58 -2.25 -34.39
CA ASN A 382 -3.69 -3.60 -34.90
C ASN A 382 -3.61 -4.67 -33.78
N MET A 383 -4.24 -4.40 -32.63
CA MET A 383 -4.33 -5.31 -31.52
C MET A 383 -5.45 -6.32 -31.71
N ASP A 384 -5.20 -7.55 -31.32
CA ASP A 384 -6.21 -8.62 -31.33
C ASP A 384 -7.08 -8.57 -30.07
N ALA A 385 -6.53 -8.03 -28.96
CA ALA A 385 -7.27 -7.72 -27.74
C ALA A 385 -6.66 -6.51 -27.01
N VAL A 386 -7.51 -5.80 -26.26
CA VAL A 386 -7.12 -4.68 -25.40
C VAL A 386 -7.65 -4.93 -23.97
N VAL A 387 -6.78 -4.80 -22.99
CA VAL A 387 -7.09 -4.94 -21.57
C VAL A 387 -6.92 -3.59 -20.89
N ILE A 388 -7.98 -3.01 -20.39
CA ILE A 388 -7.93 -1.82 -19.53
C ILE A 388 -7.81 -2.31 -18.09
N ALA A 389 -6.58 -2.36 -17.58
CA ALA A 389 -6.28 -2.95 -16.28
C ALA A 389 -6.37 -1.96 -15.13
N VAL A 390 -6.03 -0.68 -15.36
CA VAL A 390 -6.05 0.38 -14.35
C VAL A 390 -6.85 1.58 -14.86
N ALA A 391 -7.67 2.16 -13.99
CA ALA A 391 -8.60 3.25 -14.33
C ALA A 391 -7.92 4.64 -14.32
N HIS A 392 -6.83 4.82 -15.06
CA HIS A 392 -6.20 6.14 -15.19
C HIS A 392 -7.11 7.15 -15.89
N LYS A 393 -7.04 8.41 -15.48
CA LYS A 393 -7.84 9.50 -16.06
C LYS A 393 -7.70 9.60 -17.59
N GLN A 394 -6.52 9.31 -18.10
CA GLN A 394 -6.25 9.32 -19.54
C GLN A 394 -7.11 8.29 -20.29
N PHE A 395 -7.36 7.13 -19.72
CA PHE A 395 -8.16 6.08 -20.35
C PHE A 395 -9.67 6.38 -20.30
N LEU A 396 -10.12 7.17 -19.32
CA LEU A 396 -11.51 7.59 -19.20
C LEU A 396 -11.94 8.58 -20.32
N SER A 397 -10.97 9.20 -20.98
CA SER A 397 -11.24 10.21 -22.02
C SER A 397 -11.42 9.63 -23.43
N TYR A 398 -11.13 8.34 -23.64
CA TYR A 398 -11.27 7.71 -24.95
C TYR A 398 -12.72 7.47 -25.32
N THR A 399 -13.09 7.90 -26.53
CA THR A 399 -14.40 7.56 -27.14
C THR A 399 -14.38 6.13 -27.69
N ARG A 400 -15.57 5.59 -27.97
CA ARG A 400 -15.71 4.27 -28.61
C ARG A 400 -14.97 4.20 -29.94
N GLU A 401 -15.03 5.26 -30.75
CA GLU A 401 -14.33 5.35 -32.05
C GLU A 401 -12.83 5.24 -31.87
N GLN A 402 -12.24 6.01 -30.93
CA GLN A 402 -10.81 5.97 -30.62
C GLN A 402 -10.39 4.58 -30.12
N ILE A 403 -11.16 3.96 -29.24
CA ILE A 403 -10.90 2.57 -28.79
C ILE A 403 -10.97 1.59 -29.95
N SER A 404 -11.90 1.80 -30.89
CA SER A 404 -12.04 0.94 -32.07
C SER A 404 -10.79 0.97 -32.97
N GLU A 405 -10.05 2.09 -33.02
CA GLU A 405 -8.83 2.24 -33.80
C GLU A 405 -7.64 1.40 -33.26
N PHE A 406 -7.72 0.94 -32.03
CA PHE A 406 -6.66 0.07 -31.45
C PHE A 406 -6.64 -1.32 -32.06
N PHE A 407 -7.80 -1.79 -32.56
CA PHE A 407 -7.99 -3.18 -32.98
C PHE A 407 -7.56 -3.46 -34.42
N ASN A 408 -7.20 -4.72 -34.62
CA ASN A 408 -6.88 -5.26 -35.94
C ASN A 408 -8.14 -5.34 -36.82
N PRO A 409 -8.20 -4.62 -37.94
CA PRO A 409 -9.38 -4.60 -38.81
C PRO A 409 -9.63 -5.91 -39.59
N SER A 410 -8.69 -6.86 -39.51
CA SER A 410 -8.82 -8.16 -40.19
C SER A 410 -9.78 -9.12 -39.47
N TYR A 411 -10.18 -8.81 -38.24
CA TYR A 411 -11.13 -9.61 -37.49
C TYR A 411 -12.47 -8.90 -37.35
N ASP A 412 -13.55 -9.64 -37.45
CA ASP A 412 -14.92 -9.12 -37.32
C ASP A 412 -15.23 -8.72 -35.88
N LYS A 413 -14.53 -9.31 -34.91
CA LYS A 413 -14.75 -9.07 -33.48
C LYS A 413 -13.54 -8.48 -32.79
N LYS A 414 -13.80 -7.49 -31.93
CA LYS A 414 -12.84 -6.79 -31.08
C LYS A 414 -12.96 -7.32 -29.65
N VAL A 415 -11.89 -7.86 -29.09
CA VAL A 415 -11.89 -8.36 -27.70
C VAL A 415 -11.44 -7.26 -26.76
N LEU A 416 -12.37 -6.73 -25.97
CA LEU A 416 -12.16 -5.63 -25.03
C LEU A 416 -12.41 -6.09 -23.59
N MET A 417 -11.36 -6.11 -22.78
CA MET A 417 -11.39 -6.46 -21.37
C MET A 417 -11.31 -5.19 -20.53
N ASP A 418 -12.39 -4.81 -19.85
CA ASP A 418 -12.47 -3.64 -18.99
C ASP A 418 -12.54 -4.07 -17.53
N ILE A 419 -11.39 -4.31 -16.90
CA ILE A 419 -11.33 -4.92 -15.56
C ILE A 419 -12.09 -4.10 -14.52
N LYS A 420 -12.00 -2.79 -14.59
CA LYS A 420 -12.63 -1.87 -13.61
C LYS A 420 -14.05 -1.42 -14.03
N GLY A 421 -14.51 -1.81 -15.21
CA GLY A 421 -15.82 -1.40 -15.73
C GLY A 421 -15.95 0.11 -15.89
N ILE A 422 -14.90 0.76 -16.43
CA ILE A 422 -14.85 2.22 -16.58
C ILE A 422 -15.61 2.72 -17.80
N LEU A 423 -15.83 1.86 -18.78
CA LEU A 423 -16.55 2.18 -20.01
C LEU A 423 -18.06 1.97 -19.85
N ASP A 424 -18.86 2.73 -20.62
CA ASP A 424 -20.29 2.45 -20.68
C ASP A 424 -20.52 1.16 -21.46
N ARG A 425 -20.89 0.11 -20.74
CA ARG A 425 -21.17 -1.21 -21.34
C ARG A 425 -22.12 -1.16 -22.53
N LYS A 426 -23.11 -0.26 -22.50
CA LYS A 426 -24.14 -0.17 -23.56
C LYS A 426 -23.54 0.17 -24.93
N GLU A 427 -22.45 0.91 -24.97
CA GLU A 427 -21.76 1.24 -26.21
C GLU A 427 -21.04 0.06 -26.85
N TYR A 428 -20.74 -1.00 -26.08
CA TYR A 428 -19.99 -2.18 -26.49
C TYR A 428 -20.84 -3.47 -26.56
N LEU A 429 -22.16 -3.36 -26.42
CA LEU A 429 -23.12 -4.45 -26.61
C LEU A 429 -23.50 -4.61 -28.07
N SER A 430 -22.55 -4.56 -28.99
CA SER A 430 -22.75 -4.72 -30.43
C SER A 430 -22.04 -5.98 -30.92
N ASP A 431 -22.46 -6.52 -32.08
CA ASP A 431 -21.94 -7.76 -32.61
C ASP A 431 -20.44 -7.69 -32.97
N ASP A 432 -19.89 -6.50 -33.13
CA ASP A 432 -18.46 -6.26 -33.42
C ASP A 432 -17.56 -6.26 -32.19
N TYR A 433 -18.11 -6.39 -30.95
CA TYR A 433 -17.33 -6.46 -29.71
C TYR A 433 -17.60 -7.74 -28.92
N ILE A 434 -16.55 -8.30 -28.35
CA ILE A 434 -16.63 -9.16 -27.19
C ILE A 434 -16.15 -8.33 -26.01
N TYR A 435 -17.09 -7.66 -25.36
CA TYR A 435 -16.81 -6.84 -24.18
C TYR A 435 -16.98 -7.67 -22.92
N TRP A 436 -15.97 -7.62 -22.06
CA TRP A 436 -15.93 -8.32 -20.79
C TRP A 436 -15.46 -7.40 -19.66
N ARG A 437 -16.06 -7.53 -18.49
CA ARG A 437 -15.62 -6.88 -17.25
C ARG A 437 -15.84 -7.76 -16.03
N LEU A 438 -15.11 -7.44 -14.92
CA LEU A 438 -15.33 -8.10 -13.63
C LEU A 438 -16.70 -7.80 -13.04
#